data_b682bb862c63eb5ddb9add82d83c275e
#
_entry.id   b682bb862c63eb5ddb9add82d83c275e
#
_cell.length_a   1.000
_cell.length_b   1.000
_cell.length_c   1.000
_cell.angle_alpha   90.00
_cell.angle_beta   90.00
_cell.angle_gamma   90.00
#
_symmetry.space_group_name_H-M   'P 1'
#
loop_
_entity.id
_entity.type
_entity.pdbx_description
1 polymer ?
#
loop_
_entity_poly.entity_id
_entity_poly.type
_entity_poly.pdbx_seq_one_letter_code
_entity_poly.pdbx_strand_id
1 'polypeptide(L)'
;GEKLAEQGAVDITALQQQTPNLTLQIARGSNSTLIAFIRGVGQQDPLWGFEPGVGLYVDDVYVARPQGAVLDIFDVDRIEVLRGPQGTLYGRNTIGGAIKYVTKKLGHDFAGKVRGVYGSYNQVDLVGQVTVPLGDKLTIGGALARYWRDGYGKNLTTGAEHYNKDVIAGRISIEFEPSDGVFFRLAGDKTVDKSNARHGHRMVGN
;
A
#
# COMPACT_ATOMS: atom_id res chain seq x y z
N GLY A 1 2.78 3.62 10.64
CA GLY A 1 2.88 2.24 10.13
C GLY A 1 2.60 1.20 11.19
N GLU A 2 3.31 1.20 12.31
CA GLU A 2 3.20 0.13 13.34
C GLU A 2 1.79 -0.05 13.87
N LYS A 3 1.11 1.01 14.27
CA LYS A 3 -0.28 0.94 14.78
C LYS A 3 -1.25 0.29 13.79
N LEU A 4 -1.10 0.56 12.49
CA LEU A 4 -1.91 -0.08 11.45
C LEU A 4 -1.59 -1.57 11.35
N ALA A 5 -0.30 -1.91 11.40
CA ALA A 5 0.15 -3.29 11.36
C ALA A 5 -0.31 -4.11 12.58
N GLU A 6 -0.33 -3.52 13.79
CA GLU A 6 -0.87 -4.12 15.02
C GLU A 6 -2.37 -4.38 14.95
N GLN A 7 -3.10 -3.56 14.21
CA GLN A 7 -4.53 -3.72 13.95
C GLN A 7 -4.86 -4.73 12.83
N GLY A 8 -3.84 -5.43 12.32
CA GLY A 8 -4.01 -6.40 11.24
C GLY A 8 -4.23 -5.78 9.86
N ALA A 9 -3.95 -4.48 9.70
CA ALA A 9 -4.02 -3.83 8.41
C ALA A 9 -2.93 -4.40 7.48
N VAL A 10 -3.35 -4.90 6.34
CA VAL A 10 -2.46 -5.49 5.34
C VAL A 10 -2.18 -4.52 4.21
N ASP A 11 -3.17 -3.72 3.83
CA ASP A 11 -3.08 -2.75 2.76
C ASP A 11 -3.71 -1.40 3.14
N ILE A 12 -3.54 -0.41 2.26
CA ILE A 12 -3.99 0.97 2.46
C ILE A 12 -5.50 1.11 2.68
N THR A 13 -6.32 0.15 2.25
CA THR A 13 -7.78 0.24 2.38
C THR A 13 -8.26 0.22 3.84
N ALA A 14 -7.43 -0.28 4.77
CA ALA A 14 -7.73 -0.24 6.20
C ALA A 14 -7.84 1.18 6.78
N LEU A 15 -7.25 2.18 6.13
CA LEU A 15 -7.31 3.59 6.59
C LEU A 15 -8.74 4.14 6.68
N GLN A 16 -9.67 3.65 5.86
CA GLN A 16 -11.06 4.11 5.89
C GLN A 16 -11.74 3.87 7.24
N GLN A 17 -11.30 2.86 8.00
CA GLN A 17 -11.85 2.56 9.33
C GLN A 17 -11.44 3.60 10.39
N GLN A 18 -10.37 4.34 10.14
CA GLN A 18 -9.80 5.30 11.08
C GLN A 18 -9.91 6.76 10.62
N THR A 19 -10.32 6.99 9.38
CA THR A 19 -10.36 8.33 8.79
C THR A 19 -11.79 8.68 8.38
N PRO A 20 -12.45 9.61 9.07
CA PRO A 20 -13.80 10.05 8.72
C PRO A 20 -13.86 10.60 7.29
N ASN A 21 -14.93 10.26 6.57
CA ASN A 21 -15.19 10.68 5.20
C ASN A 21 -14.11 10.27 4.16
N LEU A 22 -13.34 9.25 4.47
CA LEU A 22 -12.45 8.56 3.55
C LEU A 22 -13.10 7.25 3.13
N THR A 23 -13.21 7.01 1.83
CA THR A 23 -13.61 5.73 1.25
C THR A 23 -12.47 5.22 0.38
N LEU A 24 -11.97 4.04 0.69
CA LEU A 24 -10.95 3.33 -0.08
C LEU A 24 -11.47 1.96 -0.45
N GLN A 25 -11.52 1.66 -1.72
CA GLN A 25 -12.03 0.39 -2.22
C GLN A 25 -11.10 -0.17 -3.30
N ILE A 26 -11.07 -1.48 -3.40
CA ILE A 26 -10.42 -2.15 -4.52
C ILE A 26 -11.45 -2.24 -5.64
N ALA A 27 -11.06 -1.85 -6.84
CA ALA A 27 -11.91 -1.87 -8.01
C ALA A 27 -12.36 -3.31 -8.35
N ARG A 28 -13.56 -3.43 -8.90
CA ARG A 28 -14.10 -4.72 -9.35
C ARG A 28 -13.22 -5.32 -10.45
N GLY A 29 -12.93 -6.61 -10.35
CA GLY A 29 -12.11 -7.33 -11.32
C GLY A 29 -10.60 -7.06 -11.21
N SER A 30 -10.15 -6.45 -10.11
CA SER A 30 -8.74 -6.18 -9.83
C SER A 30 -8.43 -6.44 -8.36
N ASN A 31 -7.15 -6.63 -8.05
CA ASN A 31 -6.65 -6.71 -6.66
C ASN A 31 -5.82 -5.49 -6.27
N SER A 32 -5.32 -4.76 -7.27
CA SER A 32 -4.35 -3.68 -7.08
C SER A 32 -4.87 -2.29 -7.46
N THR A 33 -6.07 -2.19 -8.05
CA THR A 33 -6.63 -0.92 -8.51
C THR A 33 -7.39 -0.24 -7.38
N LEU A 34 -6.93 0.95 -6.98
CA LEU A 34 -7.51 1.73 -5.89
C LEU A 34 -8.61 2.68 -6.40
N ILE A 35 -9.76 2.67 -5.74
CA ILE A 35 -10.80 3.69 -5.82
C ILE A 35 -10.76 4.48 -4.52
N ALA A 36 -10.57 5.79 -4.61
CA ALA A 36 -10.46 6.66 -3.45
C ALA A 36 -11.42 7.85 -3.53
N PHE A 37 -12.13 8.10 -2.43
CA PHE A 37 -12.96 9.28 -2.24
C PHE A 37 -12.64 9.94 -0.91
N ILE A 38 -12.52 11.26 -0.90
CA ILE A 38 -12.42 12.08 0.31
C ILE A 38 -13.58 13.07 0.29
N ARG A 39 -14.43 13.05 1.31
CA ARG A 39 -15.63 13.89 1.41
C ARG A 39 -16.53 13.82 0.17
N GLY A 40 -16.65 12.64 -0.43
CA GLY A 40 -17.45 12.40 -1.64
C GLY A 40 -16.76 12.82 -2.96
N VAL A 41 -15.58 13.42 -2.92
CA VAL A 41 -14.82 13.78 -4.13
C VAL A 41 -13.82 12.66 -4.44
N GLY A 42 -13.90 12.11 -5.63
CA GLY A 42 -13.07 11.01 -6.10
C GLY A 42 -13.46 10.56 -7.51
N GLN A 43 -12.91 9.44 -7.96
CA GLN A 43 -13.22 8.84 -9.26
C GLN A 43 -13.61 7.38 -9.06
N GLN A 44 -14.83 7.02 -9.52
CA GLN A 44 -15.38 5.67 -9.37
C GLN A 44 -14.79 4.70 -10.41
N ASP A 45 -14.62 5.15 -11.64
CA ASP A 45 -14.19 4.30 -12.74
C ASP A 45 -12.68 4.41 -12.96
N PRO A 46 -11.90 3.36 -12.70
CA PRO A 46 -10.45 3.37 -12.87
C PRO A 46 -10.04 3.08 -14.31
N LEU A 47 -10.71 3.72 -15.26
CA LEU A 47 -10.45 3.52 -16.68
C LEU A 47 -9.22 4.28 -17.16
N TRP A 48 -8.63 3.81 -18.26
CA TRP A 48 -7.54 4.51 -18.93
C TRP A 48 -8.02 5.88 -19.43
N GLY A 49 -7.29 6.94 -19.05
CA GLY A 49 -7.66 8.31 -19.43
C GLY A 49 -8.47 9.07 -18.37
N PHE A 50 -9.02 8.40 -17.37
CA PHE A 50 -9.63 9.08 -16.23
C PHE A 50 -8.57 9.39 -15.17
N GLU A 51 -8.59 10.61 -14.67
CA GLU A 51 -7.68 11.05 -13.62
C GLU A 51 -8.38 11.00 -12.25
N PRO A 52 -7.70 10.54 -11.19
CA PRO A 52 -8.29 10.46 -9.86
C PRO A 52 -8.56 11.86 -9.29
N GLY A 53 -9.60 12.00 -8.49
CA GLY A 53 -9.85 13.23 -7.71
C GLY A 53 -9.06 13.29 -6.39
N VAL A 54 -8.44 12.17 -6.00
CA VAL A 54 -7.58 12.02 -4.82
C VAL A 54 -6.21 11.56 -5.29
N GLY A 55 -5.18 12.36 -5.01
CA GLY A 55 -3.80 12.03 -5.37
C GLY A 55 -3.21 10.99 -4.42
N LEU A 56 -2.47 10.03 -4.96
CA LEU A 56 -1.67 9.09 -4.16
C LEU A 56 -0.18 9.37 -4.39
N TYR A 57 0.57 9.38 -3.30
CA TYR A 57 2.01 9.66 -3.30
C TYR A 57 2.76 8.61 -2.49
N VAL A 58 3.89 8.15 -3.00
CA VAL A 58 4.87 7.34 -2.27
C VAL A 58 6.17 8.13 -2.18
N ASP A 59 6.59 8.47 -0.98
CA ASP A 59 7.76 9.32 -0.72
C ASP A 59 7.80 10.58 -1.62
N ASP A 60 6.67 11.29 -1.69
CA ASP A 60 6.44 12.47 -2.53
C ASP A 60 6.40 12.23 -4.05
N VAL A 61 6.56 10.99 -4.52
CA VAL A 61 6.38 10.64 -5.93
C VAL A 61 4.91 10.32 -6.21
N TYR A 62 4.33 11.04 -7.17
CA TYR A 62 2.94 10.85 -7.57
C TYR A 62 2.71 9.51 -8.26
N VAL A 63 1.79 8.72 -7.74
CA VAL A 63 1.31 7.49 -8.38
C VAL A 63 0.19 7.86 -9.35
N ALA A 64 0.55 8.02 -10.61
CA ALA A 64 -0.33 8.57 -11.64
C ALA A 64 -1.48 7.64 -12.06
N ARG A 65 -1.44 6.38 -11.68
CA ARG A 65 -2.43 5.37 -12.09
C ARG A 65 -3.05 4.70 -10.88
N PRO A 66 -4.39 4.51 -10.85
CA PRO A 66 -5.04 3.78 -9.77
C PRO A 66 -4.70 2.27 -9.79
N GLN A 67 -4.27 1.75 -10.94
CA GLN A 67 -3.77 0.38 -11.08
C GLN A 67 -2.41 0.26 -10.37
N GLY A 68 -2.31 -0.71 -9.47
CA GLY A 68 -1.12 -0.86 -8.60
C GLY A 68 -1.07 0.09 -7.41
N ALA A 69 -2.13 0.88 -7.19
CA ALA A 69 -2.19 1.86 -6.11
C ALA A 69 -2.70 1.30 -4.77
N VAL A 70 -3.13 0.04 -4.73
CA VAL A 70 -3.40 -0.66 -3.46
C VAL A 70 -2.05 -1.11 -2.88
N LEU A 71 -1.50 -0.27 -2.03
CA LEU A 71 -0.18 -0.48 -1.43
C LEU A 71 -0.29 -1.36 -0.19
N ASP A 72 0.59 -2.36 -0.12
CA ASP A 72 0.73 -3.19 1.08
C ASP A 72 1.44 -2.40 2.20
N ILE A 73 1.02 -2.62 3.46
CA ILE A 73 1.59 -1.94 4.63
C ILE A 73 2.78 -2.75 5.15
N PHE A 74 3.90 -2.61 4.48
CA PHE A 74 5.21 -3.06 4.95
C PHE A 74 6.22 -1.92 4.80
N ASP A 75 7.22 -1.83 5.65
CA ASP A 75 8.25 -0.78 5.62
C ASP A 75 7.69 0.67 5.61
N VAL A 76 6.57 0.88 6.29
CA VAL A 76 5.87 2.16 6.35
C VAL A 76 6.17 2.85 7.66
N ASP A 77 6.61 4.10 7.60
CA ASP A 77 6.68 4.98 8.76
C ASP A 77 5.27 5.47 9.11
N ARG A 78 4.63 6.18 8.16
CA ARG A 78 3.30 6.73 8.34
C ARG A 78 2.54 6.86 7.02
N ILE A 79 1.22 6.99 7.13
CA ILE A 79 0.36 7.36 6.03
C ILE A 79 -0.37 8.63 6.42
N GLU A 80 -0.30 9.65 5.58
CA GLU A 80 -0.94 10.95 5.78
C GLU A 80 -2.15 11.07 4.86
N VAL A 81 -3.29 11.49 5.41
CA VAL A 81 -4.50 11.77 4.65
C VAL A 81 -4.81 13.25 4.72
N LEU A 82 -4.54 13.95 3.63
CA LEU A 82 -4.76 15.38 3.46
C LEU A 82 -6.15 15.59 2.86
N ARG A 83 -7.07 16.12 3.66
CA ARG A 83 -8.48 16.24 3.27
C ARG A 83 -8.81 17.64 2.75
N GLY A 84 -9.34 17.71 1.55
CA GLY A 84 -9.67 18.93 0.84
C GLY A 84 -8.64 19.26 -0.26
N PRO A 85 -8.86 20.31 -1.06
CA PRO A 85 -8.00 20.62 -2.21
C PRO A 85 -6.54 20.82 -1.81
N GLN A 86 -5.65 20.13 -2.49
CA GLN A 86 -4.19 20.16 -2.27
C GLN A 86 -3.43 20.62 -3.51
N GLY A 87 -4.11 21.22 -4.49
CA GLY A 87 -3.54 21.55 -5.80
C GLY A 87 -2.34 22.49 -5.77
N THR A 88 -2.24 23.37 -4.78
CA THR A 88 -1.15 24.32 -4.64
C THR A 88 0.21 23.66 -4.30
N LEU A 89 0.17 22.54 -3.56
CA LEU A 89 1.38 21.82 -3.14
C LEU A 89 1.62 20.55 -3.95
N TYR A 90 0.54 19.86 -4.31
CA TYR A 90 0.61 18.54 -4.92
C TYR A 90 0.19 18.51 -6.39
N GLY A 91 -0.24 19.67 -6.94
CA GLY A 91 -0.61 19.80 -8.34
C GLY A 91 -2.00 19.20 -8.65
N ARG A 92 -2.19 18.79 -9.92
CA ARG A 92 -3.46 18.27 -10.43
C ARG A 92 -3.87 16.97 -9.72
N ASN A 93 -5.15 16.60 -9.88
CA ASN A 93 -5.71 15.33 -9.37
C ASN A 93 -5.79 15.24 -7.84
N THR A 94 -5.82 16.38 -7.16
CA THR A 94 -5.89 16.49 -5.70
C THR A 94 -7.03 17.39 -5.22
N ILE A 95 -8.12 17.46 -5.97
CA ILE A 95 -9.29 18.31 -5.63
C ILE A 95 -10.05 17.78 -4.40
N GLY A 96 -10.09 16.48 -4.19
CA GLY A 96 -10.66 15.85 -3.00
C GLY A 96 -9.66 15.76 -1.85
N GLY A 97 -8.37 15.70 -2.17
CA GLY A 97 -7.31 15.55 -1.21
C GLY A 97 -6.13 14.74 -1.74
N ALA A 98 -5.22 14.39 -0.84
CA ALA A 98 -4.08 13.54 -1.15
C ALA A 98 -3.84 12.50 -0.05
N ILE A 99 -3.34 11.34 -0.43
CA ILE A 99 -2.87 10.30 0.46
C ILE A 99 -1.38 10.13 0.23
N LYS A 100 -0.58 10.31 1.28
CA LYS A 100 0.87 10.13 1.24
C LYS A 100 1.27 8.89 2.01
N TYR A 101 1.96 8.01 1.34
CA TYR A 101 2.60 6.84 1.89
C TYR A 101 4.08 7.16 2.10
N VAL A 102 4.49 7.29 3.36
CA VAL A 102 5.87 7.63 3.71
C VAL A 102 6.57 6.37 4.18
N THR A 103 7.62 5.98 3.48
CA THR A 103 8.40 4.81 3.85
C THR A 103 9.35 5.12 5.00
N LYS A 104 9.74 4.08 5.73
CA LYS A 104 10.61 4.22 6.88
C LYS A 104 12.00 4.70 6.45
N LYS A 105 12.54 5.69 7.16
CA LYS A 105 13.96 6.03 7.07
C LYS A 105 14.79 4.98 7.79
N LEU A 106 15.97 4.75 7.28
CA LEU A 106 16.95 3.86 7.91
C LEU A 106 17.59 4.57 9.10
N GLY A 107 17.78 3.84 10.20
CA GLY A 107 18.53 4.35 11.35
C GLY A 107 20.04 4.13 11.16
N HIS A 108 20.85 4.78 12.01
CA HIS A 108 22.30 4.60 12.02
C HIS A 108 22.76 3.39 12.86
N ASP A 109 21.82 2.64 13.44
CA ASP A 109 22.08 1.44 14.21
C ASP A 109 21.65 0.20 13.44
N PHE A 110 22.36 -0.92 13.69
CA PHE A 110 21.89 -2.22 13.19
C PHE A 110 20.55 -2.56 13.84
N ALA A 111 19.54 -2.81 13.00
CA ALA A 111 18.22 -3.18 13.45
C ALA A 111 17.62 -4.26 12.57
N GLY A 112 16.91 -5.19 13.20
CA GLY A 112 16.13 -6.20 12.50
C GLY A 112 14.76 -6.36 13.15
N LYS A 113 13.73 -6.55 12.33
CA LYS A 113 12.36 -6.82 12.78
C LYS A 113 11.73 -7.91 11.93
N VAL A 114 11.11 -8.88 12.60
CA VAL A 114 10.31 -9.91 11.93
C VAL A 114 8.92 -9.91 12.54
N ARG A 115 7.90 -9.95 11.71
CA ARG A 115 6.50 -10.08 12.11
C ARG A 115 5.90 -11.27 11.40
N GLY A 116 5.26 -12.16 12.16
CA GLY A 116 4.44 -13.26 11.64
C GLY A 116 3.01 -13.12 12.10
N VAL A 117 2.06 -13.40 11.23
CA VAL A 117 0.62 -13.47 11.53
C VAL A 117 0.07 -14.77 10.97
N TYR A 118 -0.71 -15.48 11.78
CA TYR A 118 -1.49 -16.63 11.34
C TYR A 118 -2.97 -16.37 11.64
N GLY A 119 -3.85 -16.71 10.71
CA GLY A 119 -5.28 -16.42 10.83
C GLY A 119 -6.18 -17.39 10.09
N SER A 120 -7.47 -17.06 10.03
CA SER A 120 -8.49 -17.84 9.33
C SER A 120 -8.19 -17.96 7.83
N TYR A 121 -8.69 -19.00 7.20
CA TYR A 121 -8.45 -19.35 5.80
C TYR A 121 -6.96 -19.59 5.50
N ASN A 122 -6.25 -20.24 6.41
CA ASN A 122 -4.81 -20.50 6.32
C ASN A 122 -3.99 -19.24 6.05
N GLN A 123 -4.42 -18.10 6.58
CA GLN A 123 -3.67 -16.84 6.44
C GLN A 123 -2.31 -16.98 7.09
N VAL A 124 -1.27 -16.65 6.32
CA VAL A 124 0.12 -16.55 6.78
C VAL A 124 0.70 -15.26 6.23
N ASP A 125 0.99 -14.30 7.11
CA ASP A 125 1.68 -13.08 6.74
C ASP A 125 3.05 -13.06 7.43
N LEU A 126 4.11 -12.89 6.64
CA LEU A 126 5.49 -12.77 7.12
C LEU A 126 6.08 -11.46 6.60
N VAL A 127 6.60 -10.64 7.49
CA VAL A 127 7.30 -9.40 7.14
C VAL A 127 8.62 -9.37 7.87
N GLY A 128 9.71 -9.23 7.12
CA GLY A 128 11.06 -9.06 7.64
C GLY A 128 11.63 -7.72 7.21
N GLN A 129 12.36 -7.06 8.11
CA GLN A 129 13.07 -5.80 7.84
C GLN A 129 14.45 -5.88 8.46
N VAL A 130 15.43 -5.29 7.79
CA VAL A 130 16.79 -5.16 8.28
C VAL A 130 17.38 -3.81 7.89
N THR A 131 18.14 -3.23 8.81
CA THR A 131 18.93 -2.01 8.62
C THR A 131 20.37 -2.32 9.00
N VAL A 132 21.30 -2.01 8.11
CA VAL A 132 22.74 -2.27 8.28
C VAL A 132 23.50 -0.97 8.04
N PRO A 133 24.01 -0.31 9.08
CA PRO A 133 24.90 0.83 8.90
C PRO A 133 26.27 0.36 8.39
N LEU A 134 26.81 1.07 7.43
CA LEU A 134 28.15 0.88 6.86
C LEU A 134 29.01 2.11 7.18
N GLY A 135 29.35 2.27 8.47
CA GLY A 135 29.97 3.46 9.02
C GLY A 135 28.96 4.57 9.32
N ASP A 136 29.47 5.78 9.57
CA ASP A 136 28.66 6.90 10.07
C ASP A 136 27.80 7.60 9.03
N LYS A 137 28.03 7.34 7.74
CA LYS A 137 27.45 8.10 6.63
C LYS A 137 26.60 7.29 5.68
N LEU A 138 26.74 5.98 5.67
CA LEU A 138 26.07 5.10 4.74
C LEU A 138 25.27 4.04 5.48
N THR A 139 24.00 3.91 5.15
CA THR A 139 23.13 2.86 5.67
C THR A 139 22.41 2.15 4.53
N ILE A 140 22.35 0.84 4.60
CA ILE A 140 21.60 0.00 3.67
C ILE A 140 20.47 -0.68 4.44
N GLY A 141 19.30 -0.73 3.86
CA GLY A 141 18.14 -1.42 4.45
C GLY A 141 17.37 -2.22 3.43
N GLY A 142 16.67 -3.21 3.94
CA GLY A 142 15.77 -4.02 3.13
C GLY A 142 14.53 -4.44 3.91
N ALA A 143 13.44 -4.63 3.19
CA ALA A 143 12.20 -5.18 3.70
C ALA A 143 11.66 -6.22 2.73
N LEU A 144 11.15 -7.32 3.27
CA LEU A 144 10.50 -8.39 2.50
C LEU A 144 9.17 -8.75 3.18
N ALA A 145 8.12 -8.87 2.39
CA ALA A 145 6.81 -9.27 2.86
C ALA A 145 6.27 -10.43 2.01
N ARG A 146 5.66 -11.40 2.68
CA ARG A 146 4.87 -12.48 2.10
C ARG A 146 3.50 -12.47 2.74
N TYR A 147 2.46 -12.34 1.91
CA TYR A 147 1.07 -12.43 2.33
C TYR A 147 0.40 -13.58 1.61
N TRP A 148 -0.14 -14.49 2.38
CA TRP A 148 -0.85 -15.66 1.88
C TRP A 148 -2.16 -15.84 2.62
N ARG A 149 -3.24 -16.14 1.89
CA ARG A 149 -4.52 -16.56 2.47
C ARG A 149 -5.33 -17.28 1.40
N ASP A 150 -6.00 -18.36 1.78
CA ASP A 150 -6.95 -19.05 0.92
C ASP A 150 -8.17 -18.16 0.62
N GLY A 151 -8.85 -18.44 -0.49
CA GLY A 151 -10.07 -17.74 -0.87
C GLY A 151 -11.26 -18.19 -0.04
N TYR A 152 -12.15 -17.27 0.24
CA TYR A 152 -13.44 -17.55 0.92
C TYR A 152 -14.63 -17.50 -0.05
N GLY A 153 -14.42 -17.21 -1.32
CA GLY A 153 -15.40 -17.26 -2.40
C GLY A 153 -15.01 -18.32 -3.44
N LYS A 154 -16.01 -18.93 -4.04
CA LYS A 154 -15.82 -19.93 -5.09
C LYS A 154 -16.64 -19.58 -6.32
N ASN A 155 -16.02 -19.65 -7.49
CA ASN A 155 -16.73 -19.57 -8.76
C ASN A 155 -17.48 -20.88 -9.00
N LEU A 156 -18.81 -20.81 -9.09
CA LEU A 156 -19.64 -22.00 -9.22
C LEU A 156 -19.49 -22.70 -10.58
N THR A 157 -19.03 -21.98 -11.60
CA THR A 157 -18.85 -22.52 -12.96
C THR A 157 -17.47 -23.13 -13.15
N THR A 158 -16.42 -22.41 -12.71
CA THR A 158 -15.03 -22.82 -12.95
C THR A 158 -14.40 -23.56 -11.77
N GLY A 159 -15.00 -23.48 -10.59
CA GLY A 159 -14.45 -24.01 -9.34
C GLY A 159 -13.28 -23.18 -8.78
N ALA A 160 -12.87 -22.11 -9.44
CA ALA A 160 -11.77 -21.27 -9.00
C ALA A 160 -12.09 -20.54 -7.68
N GLU A 161 -11.12 -20.44 -6.80
CA GLU A 161 -11.21 -19.65 -5.59
C GLU A 161 -11.05 -18.17 -5.90
N HIS A 162 -11.79 -17.34 -5.16
CA HIS A 162 -11.71 -15.89 -5.23
C HIS A 162 -11.53 -15.31 -3.83
N TYR A 163 -11.06 -14.06 -3.76
CA TYR A 163 -10.73 -13.36 -2.51
C TYR A 163 -9.55 -13.99 -1.74
N ASN A 164 -8.77 -14.84 -2.40
CA ASN A 164 -7.48 -15.29 -1.87
C ASN A 164 -6.45 -14.16 -1.87
N LYS A 165 -5.36 -14.31 -1.17
CA LYS A 165 -4.19 -13.43 -1.20
C LYS A 165 -2.93 -14.25 -1.48
N ASP A 166 -2.14 -13.83 -2.46
CA ASP A 166 -0.87 -14.44 -2.85
C ASP A 166 0.08 -13.34 -3.33
N VAL A 167 0.70 -12.65 -2.37
CA VAL A 167 1.54 -11.47 -2.62
C VAL A 167 2.92 -11.68 -2.04
N ILE A 168 3.93 -11.32 -2.82
CA ILE A 168 5.30 -11.13 -2.35
C ILE A 168 5.73 -9.71 -2.71
N ALA A 169 6.26 -8.98 -1.75
CA ALA A 169 6.73 -7.62 -1.91
C ALA A 169 8.10 -7.45 -1.27
N GLY A 170 8.96 -6.67 -1.90
CA GLY A 170 10.28 -6.37 -1.37
C GLY A 170 10.70 -4.96 -1.69
N ARG A 171 11.51 -4.37 -0.82
CA ARG A 171 12.13 -3.07 -0.96
C ARG A 171 13.59 -3.12 -0.52
N ILE A 172 14.43 -2.37 -1.23
CA ILE A 172 15.82 -2.10 -0.84
C ILE A 172 15.98 -0.59 -0.83
N SER A 173 16.67 -0.07 0.18
CA SER A 173 16.97 1.36 0.34
C SER A 173 18.43 1.55 0.71
N ILE A 174 19.03 2.59 0.15
CA ILE A 174 20.38 3.05 0.47
C ILE A 174 20.27 4.51 0.85
N GLU A 175 20.78 4.89 2.03
CA GLU A 175 20.79 6.26 2.51
C GLU A 175 22.24 6.69 2.76
N PHE A 176 22.59 7.88 2.27
CA PHE A 176 23.93 8.44 2.36
C PHE A 176 23.87 9.88 2.85
N GLU A 177 24.53 10.15 3.97
CA GLU A 177 24.63 11.44 4.64
C GLU A 177 26.09 11.90 4.68
N PRO A 178 26.62 12.50 3.59
CA PRO A 178 28.04 12.88 3.54
C PRO A 178 28.41 13.99 4.51
N SER A 179 27.48 14.88 4.85
CA SER A 179 27.68 16.01 5.77
C SER A 179 26.33 16.47 6.32
N ASP A 180 26.36 17.31 7.35
CA ASP A 180 25.17 17.93 7.93
C ASP A 180 24.33 18.65 6.87
N GLY A 181 23.03 18.32 6.85
CA GLY A 181 22.07 18.92 5.93
C GLY A 181 22.08 18.38 4.51
N VAL A 182 22.94 17.41 4.17
CA VAL A 182 22.97 16.74 2.86
C VAL A 182 22.55 15.28 3.03
N PHE A 183 21.43 14.92 2.41
CA PHE A 183 20.85 13.58 2.47
C PHE A 183 20.53 13.06 1.08
N PHE A 184 21.01 11.88 0.76
CA PHE A 184 20.67 11.16 -0.46
C PHE A 184 20.00 9.84 -0.10
N ARG A 185 18.94 9.52 -0.83
CA ARG A 185 18.26 8.24 -0.71
C ARG A 185 18.02 7.66 -2.11
N LEU A 186 18.41 6.40 -2.26
CA LEU A 186 18.02 5.57 -3.40
C LEU A 186 17.20 4.41 -2.88
N ALA A 187 16.00 4.22 -3.39
CA ALA A 187 15.14 3.10 -3.03
C ALA A 187 14.55 2.46 -4.28
N GLY A 188 14.38 1.15 -4.22
CA GLY A 188 13.68 0.37 -5.24
C GLY A 188 12.79 -0.67 -4.58
N ASP A 189 11.59 -0.87 -5.14
CA ASP A 189 10.64 -1.86 -4.66
C ASP A 189 10.05 -2.67 -5.80
N LYS A 190 9.60 -3.86 -5.47
CA LYS A 190 8.88 -4.75 -6.36
C LYS A 190 7.80 -5.51 -5.60
N THR A 191 6.60 -5.51 -6.15
CA THR A 191 5.48 -6.33 -5.68
C THR A 191 5.03 -7.26 -6.80
N VAL A 192 4.81 -8.52 -6.45
CA VAL A 192 4.22 -9.53 -7.33
C VAL A 192 2.96 -10.05 -6.64
N ASP A 193 1.81 -9.78 -7.25
CA ASP A 193 0.49 -10.23 -6.79
C ASP A 193 -0.05 -11.29 -7.77
N LYS A 194 -0.25 -12.50 -7.25
CA LYS A 194 -0.84 -13.64 -7.96
C LYS A 194 -2.23 -13.99 -7.44
N SER A 195 -2.82 -13.13 -6.63
CA SER A 195 -4.17 -13.32 -6.11
C SER A 195 -5.20 -13.31 -7.23
N ASN A 196 -6.25 -14.10 -7.08
CA ASN A 196 -7.37 -14.07 -8.00
C ASN A 196 -8.17 -12.78 -7.83
N ALA A 197 -8.69 -12.26 -8.94
CA ALA A 197 -9.45 -11.02 -8.93
C ALA A 197 -10.70 -11.10 -8.05
N ARG A 198 -11.04 -9.98 -7.40
CA ARG A 198 -12.27 -9.86 -6.64
C ARG A 198 -13.46 -9.73 -7.58
N HIS A 199 -14.48 -10.53 -7.35
CA HIS A 199 -15.71 -10.52 -8.13
C HIS A 199 -16.90 -10.02 -7.29
N GLY A 200 -17.84 -9.32 -7.95
CA GLY A 200 -19.14 -9.04 -7.35
C GLY A 200 -20.02 -10.29 -7.36
N HIS A 201 -20.79 -10.48 -6.29
CA HIS A 201 -21.84 -11.48 -6.28
C HIS A 201 -23.10 -10.95 -6.98
N ARG A 202 -23.75 -11.79 -7.79
CA ARG A 202 -25.07 -11.49 -8.29
C ARG A 202 -26.09 -11.75 -7.19
N MET A 203 -26.72 -10.70 -6.71
CA MET A 203 -27.72 -10.78 -5.64
C MET A 203 -29.11 -11.13 -6.14
N VAL A 204 -29.33 -11.25 -7.44
CA VAL A 204 -30.62 -11.56 -8.03
C VAL A 204 -30.63 -13.05 -8.34
N GLY A 205 -31.38 -13.79 -7.55
CA GLY A 205 -31.88 -15.09 -7.95
C GLY A 205 -32.91 -14.93 -9.05
N ASN A 206 -32.87 -15.79 -10.03
CA ASN A 206 -33.83 -16.09 -11.09
C ASN A 206 -34.36 -14.94 -11.90
#